data_db3ea45ef226a236f03939a3b1fed62a
#
_entry.id   db3ea45ef226a236f03939a3b1fed62a
#
_cell.length_a   1.000
_cell.length_b   1.000
_cell.length_c   1.000
_cell.angle_alpha   90.00
_cell.angle_beta   90.00
_cell.angle_gamma   90.00
#
_symmetry.space_group_name_H-M   'P 1'
#
loop_
_entity.id
_entity.type
_entity.pdbx_description
1 polymer ?
#
loop_
_entity_poly.entity_id
_entity_poly.type
_entity_poly.pdbx_seq_one_letter_code
_entity_poly.pdbx_strand_id
1 'polypeptide(L)'
;GGVLTLQKLGIDQKLYHCNEGHAAFLNLQRLSDYVAKGLSMQEALEIVGASSLYTCHTPVPAGHDSFDEGLFGKYMGEYPAKLGISWNDLMDMGRENPGTNEKFSMSVFACNTCQGVNGVSWLHGKVSQEMFNPIWKGYLPEELHVSYVTNGVHMPTWATSEWKALYEKYFDNDFYGDQSNMKIWSAINNVPDEEIWATRTVLKNKLIAYIKDQFTTTWLKNQNDPSKIVSILDRINPNALIIGFGRRFATYKRAHLLFTDLERLEKIVNDPVHPVQFLFTGKAHPADGGGQGLIKRIVEISRMPQFLGKIIFLENYDMRLSKRLISGVDIWLNTPTRPLEASGTSG
;
A
#
# COMPACT_ATOMS: atom_id res chain seq x y z
N GLY A 1 0.34 -16.35 -17.39
CA GLY A 1 0.57 -17.41 -16.39
C GLY A 1 -0.70 -17.83 -15.68
N GLY A 2 -1.32 -16.97 -14.84
CA GLY A 2 -2.43 -17.34 -13.96
C GLY A 2 -3.64 -17.95 -14.68
N VAL A 3 -4.13 -17.32 -15.75
CA VAL A 3 -5.27 -17.86 -16.54
C VAL A 3 -4.96 -19.26 -17.07
N LEU A 4 -3.79 -19.45 -17.70
CA LEU A 4 -3.38 -20.75 -18.21
C LEU A 4 -3.24 -21.82 -17.10
N THR A 5 -2.80 -21.42 -15.92
CA THR A 5 -2.71 -22.34 -14.79
C THR A 5 -4.10 -22.80 -14.33
N LEU A 6 -5.04 -21.86 -14.19
CA LEU A 6 -6.43 -22.16 -13.80
C LEU A 6 -7.08 -23.10 -14.84
N GLN A 7 -6.91 -22.82 -16.11
CA GLN A 7 -7.42 -23.68 -17.20
C GLN A 7 -6.86 -25.11 -17.13
N LYS A 8 -5.54 -25.24 -16.91
CA LYS A 8 -4.91 -26.57 -16.76
C LYS A 8 -5.38 -27.34 -15.53
N LEU A 9 -5.82 -26.62 -14.49
CA LEU A 9 -6.41 -27.20 -13.28
C LEU A 9 -7.90 -27.50 -13.44
N GLY A 10 -8.51 -27.21 -14.61
CA GLY A 10 -9.94 -27.38 -14.85
C GLY A 10 -10.83 -26.38 -14.12
N ILE A 11 -10.25 -25.25 -13.66
CA ILE A 11 -10.95 -24.20 -12.95
C ILE A 11 -11.46 -23.17 -13.96
N ASP A 12 -12.78 -23.12 -14.16
CA ASP A 12 -13.45 -22.19 -15.07
C ASP A 12 -13.99 -20.98 -14.31
N GLN A 13 -13.30 -19.84 -14.43
CA GLN A 13 -13.69 -18.58 -13.79
C GLN A 13 -14.67 -17.81 -14.69
N LYS A 14 -15.64 -17.14 -14.07
CA LYS A 14 -16.63 -16.32 -14.76
C LYS A 14 -16.29 -14.83 -14.72
N LEU A 15 -15.64 -14.38 -13.63
CA LEU A 15 -15.23 -13.00 -13.44
C LEU A 15 -13.72 -12.92 -13.19
N TYR A 16 -13.12 -11.87 -13.70
CA TYR A 16 -11.69 -11.63 -13.62
C TYR A 16 -11.41 -10.24 -13.08
N HIS A 17 -10.55 -10.17 -12.08
CA HIS A 17 -10.16 -8.92 -11.44
C HIS A 17 -8.71 -8.61 -11.73
N CYS A 18 -8.47 -7.56 -12.52
CA CYS A 18 -7.16 -6.97 -12.74
C CYS A 18 -6.82 -6.07 -11.54
N ASN A 19 -6.11 -6.62 -10.57
CA ASN A 19 -5.61 -5.87 -9.43
C ASN A 19 -4.30 -5.18 -9.84
N GLU A 20 -4.37 -3.91 -10.20
CA GLU A 20 -3.36 -3.08 -10.87
C GLU A 20 -3.10 -3.44 -12.34
N GLY A 21 -2.42 -2.52 -13.03
CA GLY A 21 -2.08 -2.65 -14.45
C GLY A 21 -1.26 -3.89 -14.77
N HIS A 22 -0.34 -4.31 -13.89
CA HIS A 22 0.50 -5.49 -14.12
C HIS A 22 -0.30 -6.80 -14.31
N ALA A 23 -1.55 -6.85 -13.86
CA ALA A 23 -2.42 -8.01 -14.07
C ALA A 23 -3.11 -8.02 -15.45
N ALA A 24 -3.10 -6.92 -16.21
CA ALA A 24 -3.92 -6.74 -17.41
C ALA A 24 -3.67 -7.77 -18.53
N PHE A 25 -2.47 -8.36 -18.63
CA PHE A 25 -2.19 -9.43 -19.59
C PHE A 25 -3.04 -10.69 -19.41
N LEU A 26 -3.76 -10.83 -18.29
CA LEU A 26 -4.76 -11.88 -18.19
C LEU A 26 -5.85 -11.72 -19.27
N ASN A 27 -6.23 -10.47 -19.59
CA ASN A 27 -7.21 -10.19 -20.64
C ASN A 27 -6.64 -10.47 -22.03
N LEU A 28 -5.37 -10.18 -22.29
CA LEU A 28 -4.72 -10.54 -23.56
C LEU A 28 -4.79 -12.06 -23.83
N GLN A 29 -4.53 -12.88 -22.82
CA GLN A 29 -4.66 -14.35 -22.96
C GLN A 29 -6.12 -14.75 -23.22
N ARG A 30 -7.08 -14.16 -22.49
CA ARG A 30 -8.50 -14.45 -22.66
C ARG A 30 -9.03 -14.09 -24.05
N LEU A 31 -8.60 -12.93 -24.57
CA LEU A 31 -8.92 -12.52 -25.95
C LEU A 31 -8.45 -13.57 -26.94
N SER A 32 -7.18 -14.00 -26.81
CA SER A 32 -6.63 -15.06 -27.66
C SER A 32 -7.41 -16.38 -27.55
N ASP A 33 -7.87 -16.76 -26.36
CA ASP A 33 -8.64 -17.99 -26.14
C ASP A 33 -10.02 -17.93 -26.81
N TYR A 34 -10.69 -16.77 -26.82
CA TYR A 34 -11.98 -16.58 -27.47
C TYR A 34 -11.84 -16.52 -29.00
N VAL A 35 -10.83 -15.84 -29.51
CA VAL A 35 -10.55 -15.82 -30.95
C VAL A 35 -10.21 -17.24 -31.46
N ALA A 36 -9.46 -18.02 -30.69
CA ALA A 36 -9.16 -19.42 -31.03
C ALA A 36 -10.42 -20.32 -31.03
N LYS A 37 -11.49 -19.90 -30.34
CA LYS A 37 -12.81 -20.57 -30.37
C LYS A 37 -13.70 -20.12 -31.56
N GLY A 38 -13.19 -19.22 -32.41
CA GLY A 38 -13.86 -18.77 -33.61
C GLY A 38 -14.59 -17.43 -33.51
N LEU A 39 -14.44 -16.69 -32.39
CA LEU A 39 -15.01 -15.34 -32.30
C LEU A 39 -14.10 -14.35 -33.04
N SER A 40 -14.68 -13.28 -33.54
CA SER A 40 -13.93 -12.12 -34.00
C SER A 40 -13.27 -11.42 -32.78
N MET A 41 -12.23 -10.63 -33.05
CA MET A 41 -11.58 -9.84 -32.00
C MET A 41 -12.56 -8.90 -31.28
N GLN A 42 -13.51 -8.30 -32.02
CA GLN A 42 -14.53 -7.42 -31.48
C GLN A 42 -15.45 -8.16 -30.48
N GLU A 43 -15.98 -9.35 -30.87
CA GLU A 43 -16.82 -10.15 -29.99
C GLU A 43 -16.04 -10.64 -28.76
N ALA A 44 -14.78 -11.04 -28.95
CA ALA A 44 -13.91 -11.43 -27.84
C ALA A 44 -13.69 -10.29 -26.86
N LEU A 45 -13.51 -9.05 -27.35
CA LEU A 45 -13.31 -7.86 -26.52
C LEU A 45 -14.55 -7.55 -25.66
N GLU A 46 -15.76 -7.64 -26.25
CA GLU A 46 -17.01 -7.46 -25.51
C GLU A 46 -17.16 -8.48 -24.37
N ILE A 47 -16.91 -9.75 -24.63
CA ILE A 47 -17.02 -10.81 -23.62
C ILE A 47 -15.98 -10.65 -22.51
N VAL A 48 -14.74 -10.36 -22.90
CA VAL A 48 -13.63 -10.14 -21.95
C VAL A 48 -13.89 -8.91 -21.10
N GLY A 49 -14.33 -7.81 -21.72
CA GLY A 49 -14.67 -6.57 -21.03
C GLY A 49 -15.77 -6.77 -20.01
N ALA A 50 -16.91 -7.35 -20.44
CA ALA A 50 -18.10 -7.58 -19.61
C ALA A 50 -17.81 -8.45 -18.35
N SER A 51 -16.76 -9.25 -18.37
CA SER A 51 -16.37 -10.15 -17.27
C SER A 51 -15.08 -9.74 -16.57
N SER A 52 -14.59 -8.52 -16.81
CA SER A 52 -13.34 -8.00 -16.23
C SER A 52 -13.55 -6.71 -15.47
N LEU A 53 -12.89 -6.60 -14.33
CA LEU A 53 -12.80 -5.41 -13.50
C LEU A 53 -11.32 -5.00 -13.36
N TYR A 54 -11.02 -3.72 -13.51
CA TYR A 54 -9.70 -3.14 -13.21
C TYR A 54 -9.77 -2.25 -11.98
N THR A 55 -8.93 -2.54 -10.99
CA THR A 55 -8.74 -1.70 -9.81
C THR A 55 -7.37 -1.04 -9.85
N CYS A 56 -7.35 0.29 -9.94
CA CYS A 56 -6.15 1.11 -9.83
C CYS A 56 -5.88 1.42 -8.36
N HIS A 57 -4.64 1.21 -7.90
CA HIS A 57 -4.24 1.41 -6.49
C HIS A 57 -3.35 2.64 -6.27
N THR A 58 -2.94 3.34 -7.33
CA THR A 58 -2.02 4.49 -7.20
C THR A 58 -2.22 5.52 -8.31
N PRO A 59 -2.20 6.81 -7.98
CA PRO A 59 -2.10 7.87 -8.99
C PRO A 59 -0.64 8.18 -9.36
N VAL A 60 0.34 7.53 -8.71
CA VAL A 60 1.77 7.84 -8.93
C VAL A 60 2.26 7.18 -10.21
N PRO A 61 2.86 7.94 -11.15
CA PRO A 61 3.30 7.42 -12.45
C PRO A 61 4.20 6.18 -12.39
N ALA A 62 5.06 6.07 -11.37
CA ALA A 62 5.93 4.91 -11.17
C ALA A 62 5.18 3.60 -10.87
N GLY A 63 3.88 3.64 -10.59
CA GLY A 63 3.03 2.47 -10.41
C GLY A 63 2.33 2.01 -11.69
N HIS A 64 2.48 2.75 -12.80
CA HIS A 64 1.86 2.45 -14.09
C HIS A 64 2.93 1.94 -15.07
N ASP A 65 3.04 0.61 -15.17
CA ASP A 65 4.02 -0.01 -16.07
C ASP A 65 3.74 0.33 -17.54
N SER A 66 4.80 0.68 -18.26
CA SER A 66 4.75 0.88 -19.71
C SER A 66 5.97 0.30 -20.39
N PHE A 67 5.80 -0.20 -21.61
CA PHE A 67 6.84 -0.89 -22.37
C PHE A 67 7.09 -0.23 -23.71
N ASP A 68 8.37 -0.05 -24.04
CA ASP A 68 8.78 0.33 -25.38
C ASP A 68 8.37 -0.75 -26.39
N GLU A 69 8.04 -0.36 -27.60
CA GLU A 69 7.59 -1.25 -28.68
C GLU A 69 8.55 -2.42 -28.91
N GLY A 70 9.87 -2.18 -28.89
CA GLY A 70 10.88 -3.21 -29.06
C GLY A 70 10.87 -4.25 -27.94
N LEU A 71 10.73 -3.82 -26.68
CA LEU A 71 10.63 -4.74 -25.55
C LEU A 71 9.31 -5.50 -25.57
N PHE A 72 8.21 -4.81 -25.86
CA PHE A 72 6.89 -5.41 -25.96
C PHE A 72 6.88 -6.49 -27.08
N GLY A 73 7.41 -6.17 -28.26
CA GLY A 73 7.48 -7.07 -29.41
C GLY A 73 8.28 -8.33 -29.15
N LYS A 74 9.35 -8.24 -28.35
CA LYS A 74 10.16 -9.41 -27.99
C LYS A 74 9.34 -10.52 -27.30
N TYR A 75 8.32 -10.14 -26.51
CA TYR A 75 7.52 -11.09 -25.73
C TYR A 75 6.11 -11.29 -26.27
N MET A 76 5.55 -10.30 -26.97
CA MET A 76 4.16 -10.28 -27.42
C MET A 76 4.01 -10.36 -28.95
N GLY A 77 5.10 -10.54 -29.69
CA GLY A 77 5.12 -10.54 -31.16
C GLY A 77 4.25 -11.61 -31.83
N GLU A 78 3.87 -12.67 -31.12
CA GLU A 78 2.98 -13.72 -31.64
C GLU A 78 1.48 -13.38 -31.48
N TYR A 79 1.13 -12.40 -30.61
CA TYR A 79 -0.27 -12.13 -30.28
C TYR A 79 -1.09 -11.53 -31.42
N PRO A 80 -0.57 -10.67 -32.32
CA PRO A 80 -1.34 -10.19 -33.45
C PRO A 80 -1.92 -11.33 -34.30
N ALA A 81 -1.10 -12.32 -34.62
CA ALA A 81 -1.56 -13.49 -35.37
C ALA A 81 -2.62 -14.31 -34.59
N LYS A 82 -2.46 -14.45 -33.26
CA LYS A 82 -3.42 -15.17 -32.40
C LYS A 82 -4.75 -14.41 -32.26
N LEU A 83 -4.74 -13.10 -32.41
CA LEU A 83 -5.92 -12.23 -32.27
C LEU A 83 -6.56 -11.87 -33.62
N GLY A 84 -5.88 -12.16 -34.76
CA GLY A 84 -6.32 -11.78 -36.08
C GLY A 84 -6.31 -10.27 -36.34
N ILE A 85 -5.39 -9.53 -35.73
CA ILE A 85 -5.24 -8.07 -35.83
C ILE A 85 -3.83 -7.69 -36.25
N SER A 86 -3.63 -6.44 -36.64
CA SER A 86 -2.29 -5.92 -36.94
C SER A 86 -1.46 -5.69 -35.66
N TRP A 87 -0.14 -5.55 -35.82
CA TRP A 87 0.75 -5.14 -34.72
C TRP A 87 0.37 -3.77 -34.15
N ASN A 88 0.02 -2.82 -35.03
CA ASN A 88 -0.39 -1.48 -34.60
C ASN A 88 -1.68 -1.51 -33.80
N ASP A 89 -2.67 -2.31 -34.22
CA ASP A 89 -3.93 -2.45 -33.47
C ASP A 89 -3.66 -2.97 -32.05
N LEU A 90 -2.73 -3.96 -31.91
CA LEU A 90 -2.37 -4.45 -30.57
C LEU A 90 -1.67 -3.36 -29.73
N MET A 91 -0.74 -2.61 -30.31
CA MET A 91 -0.06 -1.51 -29.61
C MET A 91 -1.03 -0.42 -29.21
N ASP A 92 -1.99 -0.09 -30.07
CA ASP A 92 -2.99 0.97 -29.85
C ASP A 92 -3.96 0.62 -28.72
N MET A 93 -4.16 -0.65 -28.40
CA MET A 93 -4.91 -1.05 -27.20
C MET A 93 -4.27 -0.56 -25.90
N GLY A 94 -2.96 -0.30 -25.89
CA GLY A 94 -2.22 0.20 -24.72
C GLY A 94 -1.76 1.67 -24.85
N ARG A 95 -2.23 2.41 -25.85
CA ARG A 95 -1.88 3.83 -26.09
C ARG A 95 -3.04 4.75 -25.79
N GLU A 96 -2.78 5.88 -25.12
CA GLU A 96 -3.79 6.93 -24.93
C GLU A 96 -4.13 7.61 -26.26
N ASN A 97 -3.16 7.70 -27.17
CA ASN A 97 -3.32 8.24 -28.49
C ASN A 97 -3.00 7.19 -29.55
N PRO A 98 -4.00 6.45 -30.06
CA PRO A 98 -3.82 5.48 -31.12
C PRO A 98 -3.13 6.06 -32.36
N GLY A 99 -2.29 5.27 -33.02
CA GLY A 99 -1.54 5.68 -34.19
C GLY A 99 -0.27 6.49 -33.90
N THR A 100 0.12 6.65 -32.63
CA THR A 100 1.34 7.35 -32.23
C THR A 100 2.46 6.37 -31.86
N ASN A 101 3.64 6.91 -31.51
CA ASN A 101 4.79 6.13 -31.01
C ASN A 101 4.81 6.03 -29.46
N GLU A 102 3.67 6.22 -28.80
CA GLU A 102 3.58 6.04 -27.35
C GLU A 102 3.90 4.61 -26.95
N LYS A 103 4.46 4.47 -25.73
CA LYS A 103 4.69 3.16 -25.14
C LYS A 103 3.37 2.42 -24.89
N PHE A 104 3.43 1.10 -24.87
CA PHE A 104 2.31 0.28 -24.43
C PHE A 104 2.14 0.41 -22.91
N SER A 105 1.07 1.05 -22.44
CA SER A 105 0.70 1.20 -21.04
C SER A 105 -0.21 0.07 -20.59
N MET A 106 0.18 -0.60 -19.50
CA MET A 106 -0.61 -1.67 -18.90
C MET A 106 -1.94 -1.15 -18.35
N SER A 107 -1.96 0.07 -17.80
CA SER A 107 -3.17 0.69 -17.27
C SER A 107 -4.16 1.10 -18.37
N VAL A 108 -3.65 1.64 -19.47
CA VAL A 108 -4.48 1.95 -20.66
C VAL A 108 -5.08 0.67 -21.23
N PHE A 109 -4.28 -0.38 -21.37
CA PHE A 109 -4.75 -1.68 -21.83
C PHE A 109 -5.81 -2.28 -20.89
N ALA A 110 -5.62 -2.14 -19.56
CA ALA A 110 -6.61 -2.57 -18.58
C ALA A 110 -7.93 -1.80 -18.74
N CYS A 111 -7.87 -0.46 -18.90
CA CYS A 111 -9.05 0.38 -19.14
C CYS A 111 -9.80 -0.01 -20.44
N ASN A 112 -9.06 -0.33 -21.51
CA ASN A 112 -9.63 -0.72 -22.79
C ASN A 112 -10.19 -2.16 -22.83
N THR A 113 -9.85 -2.99 -21.84
CA THR A 113 -10.26 -4.42 -21.81
C THR A 113 -11.08 -4.80 -20.58
N CYS A 114 -11.42 -3.85 -19.72
CA CYS A 114 -12.29 -4.05 -18.56
C CYS A 114 -13.49 -3.10 -18.65
N GLN A 115 -14.69 -3.62 -18.48
CA GLN A 115 -15.89 -2.77 -18.45
C GLN A 115 -15.96 -1.95 -17.16
N GLY A 116 -15.55 -2.53 -16.03
CA GLY A 116 -15.52 -1.82 -14.75
C GLY A 116 -14.10 -1.33 -14.44
N VAL A 117 -14.00 -0.06 -14.03
CA VAL A 117 -12.74 0.55 -13.53
C VAL A 117 -13.03 1.23 -12.21
N ASN A 118 -12.18 1.03 -11.20
CA ASN A 118 -12.34 1.72 -9.93
C ASN A 118 -11.01 2.10 -9.26
N GLY A 119 -11.06 3.22 -8.54
CA GLY A 119 -10.06 3.59 -7.54
C GLY A 119 -10.37 2.95 -6.17
N VAL A 120 -9.50 3.18 -5.18
CA VAL A 120 -9.56 2.50 -3.87
C VAL A 120 -9.95 3.42 -2.70
N SER A 121 -10.46 4.59 -3.00
CA SER A 121 -11.12 5.53 -2.09
C SER A 121 -11.93 6.55 -2.89
N TRP A 122 -12.85 7.27 -2.23
CA TRP A 122 -13.62 8.34 -2.90
C TRP A 122 -12.73 9.36 -3.62
N LEU A 123 -11.71 9.88 -2.93
CA LEU A 123 -10.78 10.85 -3.52
C LEU A 123 -9.99 10.22 -4.67
N HIS A 124 -9.51 8.99 -4.49
CA HIS A 124 -8.75 8.30 -5.53
C HIS A 124 -9.62 7.98 -6.76
N GLY A 125 -10.91 7.71 -6.57
CA GLY A 125 -11.86 7.59 -7.69
C GLY A 125 -11.90 8.87 -8.53
N LYS A 126 -11.97 10.05 -7.89
CA LYS A 126 -11.92 11.34 -8.59
C LYS A 126 -10.60 11.57 -9.33
N VAL A 127 -9.49 11.28 -8.66
CA VAL A 127 -8.16 11.36 -9.29
C VAL A 127 -8.02 10.39 -10.45
N SER A 128 -8.59 9.19 -10.34
CA SER A 128 -8.57 8.18 -11.41
C SER A 128 -9.44 8.61 -12.61
N GLN A 129 -10.57 9.29 -12.37
CA GLN A 129 -11.37 9.89 -13.43
C GLN A 129 -10.53 10.91 -14.24
N GLU A 130 -9.85 11.81 -13.56
CA GLU A 130 -8.97 12.81 -14.21
C GLU A 130 -7.79 12.11 -14.93
N MET A 131 -7.14 11.15 -14.29
CA MET A 131 -5.97 10.45 -14.81
C MET A 131 -6.27 9.63 -16.07
N PHE A 132 -7.43 8.97 -16.13
CA PHE A 132 -7.81 8.12 -17.26
C PHE A 132 -8.68 8.84 -18.30
N ASN A 133 -9.06 10.09 -18.05
CA ASN A 133 -9.85 10.88 -19.01
C ASN A 133 -9.26 10.93 -20.44
N PRO A 134 -7.93 11.02 -20.64
CA PRO A 134 -7.36 11.00 -21.98
C PRO A 134 -7.68 9.77 -22.82
N ILE A 135 -8.01 8.63 -22.20
CA ILE A 135 -8.36 7.38 -22.88
C ILE A 135 -9.73 7.48 -23.57
N TRP A 136 -10.68 8.17 -22.91
CA TRP A 136 -12.05 8.32 -23.41
C TRP A 136 -12.29 9.75 -23.87
N LYS A 137 -11.80 10.05 -25.07
CA LYS A 137 -11.91 11.39 -25.67
C LYS A 137 -13.37 11.81 -25.86
N GLY A 138 -13.67 13.06 -25.50
CA GLY A 138 -15.01 13.63 -25.65
C GLY A 138 -15.91 13.51 -24.43
N TYR A 139 -15.45 12.83 -23.37
CA TYR A 139 -16.13 12.79 -22.08
C TYR A 139 -15.46 13.72 -21.07
N LEU A 140 -16.27 14.29 -20.17
CA LEU A 140 -15.74 14.94 -18.98
C LEU A 140 -15.30 13.87 -17.94
N PRO A 141 -14.34 14.17 -17.06
CA PRO A 141 -13.87 13.18 -16.06
C PRO A 141 -14.99 12.57 -15.22
N GLU A 142 -15.97 13.36 -14.80
CA GLU A 142 -17.13 12.94 -14.02
C GLU A 142 -18.16 12.08 -14.77
N GLU A 143 -18.11 12.06 -16.10
CA GLU A 143 -18.96 11.23 -16.94
C GLU A 143 -18.38 9.82 -17.14
N LEU A 144 -17.10 9.63 -16.81
CA LEU A 144 -16.45 8.34 -16.97
C LEU A 144 -17.04 7.31 -16.01
N HIS A 145 -17.16 6.08 -16.49
CA HIS A 145 -17.55 4.92 -15.66
C HIS A 145 -16.43 4.43 -14.73
N VAL A 146 -15.58 5.34 -14.27
CA VAL A 146 -14.56 5.10 -13.26
C VAL A 146 -15.16 5.40 -11.90
N SER A 147 -15.35 4.36 -11.11
CA SER A 147 -15.93 4.42 -9.77
C SER A 147 -14.87 4.32 -8.66
N TYR A 148 -15.30 4.07 -7.44
CA TYR A 148 -14.39 3.74 -6.35
C TYR A 148 -14.99 2.67 -5.44
N VAL A 149 -14.11 1.86 -4.86
CA VAL A 149 -14.42 0.96 -3.75
C VAL A 149 -13.36 1.20 -2.68
N THR A 150 -13.78 1.69 -1.51
CA THR A 150 -12.83 1.98 -0.43
C THR A 150 -12.21 0.69 0.08
N ASN A 151 -10.87 0.65 0.15
CA ASN A 151 -10.16 -0.47 0.74
C ASN A 151 -10.59 -0.68 2.20
N GLY A 152 -10.83 -1.92 2.55
CA GLY A 152 -11.10 -2.32 3.92
C GLY A 152 -9.85 -2.75 4.69
N VAL A 153 -10.00 -2.88 6.00
CA VAL A 153 -9.00 -3.42 6.91
C VAL A 153 -9.50 -4.74 7.48
N HIS A 154 -8.69 -5.79 7.39
CA HIS A 154 -9.04 -7.09 7.96
C HIS A 154 -8.80 -7.10 9.47
N MET A 155 -9.81 -6.72 10.25
CA MET A 155 -9.74 -6.59 11.70
C MET A 155 -9.14 -7.84 12.39
N PRO A 156 -9.52 -9.09 12.05
CA PRO A 156 -8.96 -10.27 12.70
C PRO A 156 -7.45 -10.44 12.54
N THR A 157 -6.85 -9.86 11.48
CA THR A 157 -5.39 -9.87 11.27
C THR A 157 -4.68 -8.81 12.11
N TRP A 158 -5.29 -7.64 12.26
CA TRP A 158 -4.62 -6.46 12.83
C TRP A 158 -4.95 -6.21 14.30
N ALA A 159 -6.16 -6.56 14.76
CA ALA A 159 -6.48 -6.53 16.17
C ALA A 159 -5.74 -7.63 16.92
N THR A 160 -5.09 -7.24 18.02
CA THR A 160 -4.35 -8.19 18.86
C THR A 160 -5.30 -9.04 19.71
N SER A 161 -4.77 -10.13 20.31
CA SER A 161 -5.53 -10.97 21.24
C SER A 161 -6.09 -10.17 22.43
N GLU A 162 -5.34 -9.16 22.89
CA GLU A 162 -5.75 -8.31 24.02
C GLU A 162 -6.97 -7.45 23.66
N TRP A 163 -6.94 -6.83 22.46
CA TRP A 163 -8.09 -6.07 21.98
C TRP A 163 -9.29 -6.97 21.69
N LYS A 164 -9.07 -8.15 21.12
CA LYS A 164 -10.15 -9.10 20.87
C LYS A 164 -10.82 -9.53 22.17
N ALA A 165 -10.05 -9.84 23.20
CA ALA A 165 -10.59 -10.19 24.51
C ALA A 165 -11.44 -9.04 25.12
N LEU A 166 -11.00 -7.79 24.93
CA LEU A 166 -11.77 -6.62 25.35
C LEU A 166 -13.08 -6.50 24.55
N TYR A 167 -13.04 -6.68 23.23
CA TYR A 167 -14.24 -6.63 22.39
C TYR A 167 -15.21 -7.77 22.75
N GLU A 168 -14.75 -8.98 22.96
CA GLU A 168 -15.55 -10.14 23.38
C GLU A 168 -16.26 -9.92 24.72
N LYS A 169 -15.68 -9.10 25.60
CA LYS A 169 -16.26 -8.76 26.90
C LYS A 169 -17.40 -7.72 26.82
N TYR A 170 -17.30 -6.78 25.89
CA TYR A 170 -18.18 -5.59 25.88
C TYR A 170 -19.06 -5.45 24.63
N PHE A 171 -18.70 -6.14 23.53
CA PHE A 171 -19.41 -6.04 22.26
C PHE A 171 -20.30 -7.28 22.05
N ASP A 172 -21.36 -7.10 21.29
CA ASP A 172 -22.25 -8.20 20.94
C ASP A 172 -21.58 -9.25 20.09
N ASN A 173 -22.09 -10.49 20.14
CA ASN A 173 -21.54 -11.63 19.41
C ASN A 173 -21.46 -11.43 17.88
N ASP A 174 -22.28 -10.54 17.31
CA ASP A 174 -22.29 -10.23 15.89
C ASP A 174 -21.14 -9.32 15.45
N PHE A 175 -20.31 -8.83 16.38
CA PHE A 175 -19.18 -7.93 16.07
C PHE A 175 -18.23 -8.51 15.02
N TYR A 176 -17.93 -9.80 15.08
CA TYR A 176 -17.06 -10.45 14.10
C TYR A 176 -17.76 -10.71 12.75
N GLY A 177 -19.06 -10.71 12.71
CA GLY A 177 -19.86 -10.90 11.48
C GLY A 177 -20.02 -9.63 10.66
N ASP A 178 -20.22 -8.48 11.32
CA ASP A 178 -20.46 -7.19 10.64
C ASP A 178 -19.78 -6.02 11.35
N GLN A 179 -18.52 -5.76 11.01
CA GLN A 179 -17.79 -4.60 11.49
C GLN A 179 -18.18 -3.28 10.81
N SER A 180 -19.04 -3.29 9.80
CA SER A 180 -19.54 -2.07 9.16
C SER A 180 -20.65 -1.41 9.97
N ASN A 181 -21.27 -2.12 10.89
CA ASN A 181 -22.33 -1.62 11.73
C ASN A 181 -21.80 -0.71 12.83
N MET A 182 -21.93 0.62 12.61
CA MET A 182 -21.46 1.64 13.55
C MET A 182 -22.09 1.56 14.94
N LYS A 183 -23.29 0.96 15.07
CA LYS A 183 -23.94 0.79 16.37
C LYS A 183 -23.19 -0.20 17.26
N ILE A 184 -22.60 -1.24 16.67
CA ILE A 184 -21.78 -2.21 17.42
C ILE A 184 -20.56 -1.51 18.03
N TRP A 185 -19.90 -0.63 17.25
CA TRP A 185 -18.74 0.13 17.72
C TRP A 185 -19.06 1.08 18.88
N SER A 186 -20.29 1.55 19.03
CA SER A 186 -20.68 2.41 20.14
C SER A 186 -20.53 1.73 21.52
N ALA A 187 -20.46 0.40 21.56
CA ALA A 187 -20.18 -0.36 22.77
C ALA A 187 -18.83 -0.01 23.42
N ILE A 188 -17.88 0.57 22.67
CA ILE A 188 -16.60 1.06 23.22
C ILE A 188 -16.81 2.10 24.33
N ASN A 189 -17.89 2.87 24.27
CA ASN A 189 -18.22 3.88 25.28
C ASN A 189 -18.58 3.28 26.66
N ASN A 190 -18.85 1.98 26.72
CA ASN A 190 -19.15 1.25 27.96
C ASN A 190 -17.89 0.62 28.58
N VAL A 191 -16.76 0.67 27.89
CA VAL A 191 -15.49 0.13 28.38
C VAL A 191 -14.86 1.13 29.35
N PRO A 192 -14.51 0.72 30.59
CA PRO A 192 -13.78 1.59 31.51
C PRO A 192 -12.45 2.05 30.93
N ASP A 193 -12.12 3.34 31.11
CA ASP A 193 -10.86 3.92 30.62
C ASP A 193 -9.63 3.17 31.13
N GLU A 194 -9.68 2.67 32.36
CA GLU A 194 -8.62 1.89 32.99
C GLU A 194 -8.33 0.59 32.24
N GLU A 195 -9.36 -0.09 31.71
CA GLU A 195 -9.20 -1.32 30.92
C GLU A 195 -8.62 -1.02 29.53
N ILE A 196 -9.06 0.06 28.91
CA ILE A 196 -8.48 0.56 27.64
C ILE A 196 -7.00 0.86 27.85
N TRP A 197 -6.67 1.61 28.90
CA TRP A 197 -5.30 2.02 29.19
C TRP A 197 -4.41 0.84 29.57
N ALA A 198 -4.92 -0.11 30.36
CA ALA A 198 -4.20 -1.33 30.69
C ALA A 198 -3.86 -2.15 29.43
N THR A 199 -4.83 -2.32 28.53
CA THR A 199 -4.62 -3.01 27.24
C THR A 199 -3.56 -2.30 26.40
N ARG A 200 -3.62 -0.98 26.28
CA ARG A 200 -2.62 -0.17 25.58
C ARG A 200 -1.24 -0.34 26.19
N THR A 201 -1.13 -0.30 27.51
CA THR A 201 0.15 -0.45 28.23
C THR A 201 0.79 -1.82 27.99
N VAL A 202 0.00 -2.89 28.02
CA VAL A 202 0.48 -4.25 27.70
C VAL A 202 1.05 -4.32 26.29
N LEU A 203 0.36 -3.73 25.30
CA LEU A 203 0.78 -3.75 23.90
C LEU A 203 2.03 -2.90 23.66
N LYS A 204 2.12 -1.74 24.29
CA LYS A 204 3.33 -0.89 24.27
C LYS A 204 4.53 -1.64 24.84
N ASN A 205 4.38 -2.30 25.98
CA ASN A 205 5.45 -3.08 26.60
C ASN A 205 5.88 -4.27 25.72
N LYS A 206 4.95 -4.93 25.02
CA LYS A 206 5.26 -5.99 24.03
C LYS A 206 6.05 -5.43 22.84
N LEU A 207 5.74 -4.23 22.37
CA LEU A 207 6.53 -3.56 21.33
C LEU A 207 7.94 -3.25 21.83
N ILE A 208 8.08 -2.66 23.01
CA ILE A 208 9.38 -2.32 23.60
C ILE A 208 10.24 -3.59 23.80
N ALA A 209 9.65 -4.66 24.34
CA ALA A 209 10.34 -5.93 24.52
C ALA A 209 10.83 -6.51 23.17
N TYR A 210 9.99 -6.45 22.13
CA TYR A 210 10.37 -6.86 20.79
C TYR A 210 11.52 -6.03 20.22
N ILE A 211 11.48 -4.70 20.38
CA ILE A 211 12.56 -3.80 19.93
C ILE A 211 13.87 -4.15 20.65
N LYS A 212 13.84 -4.33 21.95
CA LYS A 212 15.01 -4.71 22.77
C LYS A 212 15.61 -6.03 22.29
N ASP A 213 14.78 -7.05 22.07
CA ASP A 213 15.20 -8.34 21.53
C ASP A 213 15.86 -8.20 20.16
N GLN A 214 15.26 -7.45 19.22
CA GLN A 214 15.79 -7.26 17.88
C GLN A 214 17.14 -6.50 17.88
N PHE A 215 17.29 -5.48 18.72
CA PHE A 215 18.56 -4.76 18.86
C PHE A 215 19.66 -5.67 19.35
N THR A 216 19.39 -6.56 20.30
CA THR A 216 20.40 -7.44 20.89
C THR A 216 20.72 -8.66 20.01
N THR A 217 19.74 -9.20 19.27
CA THR A 217 19.90 -10.45 18.54
C THR A 217 20.26 -10.26 17.07
N THR A 218 19.64 -9.29 16.40
CA THR A 218 19.75 -9.13 14.95
C THR A 218 20.52 -7.87 14.55
N TRP A 219 20.15 -6.73 15.12
CA TRP A 219 20.68 -5.44 14.68
C TRP A 219 22.07 -5.15 15.24
N LEU A 220 22.45 -5.78 16.35
CA LEU A 220 23.81 -5.73 16.89
C LEU A 220 24.87 -6.10 15.83
N LYS A 221 24.56 -7.07 14.97
CA LYS A 221 25.46 -7.55 13.93
C LYS A 221 25.75 -6.50 12.85
N ASN A 222 24.84 -5.55 12.67
CA ASN A 222 24.93 -4.50 11.66
C ASN A 222 25.47 -3.17 12.18
N GLN A 223 25.73 -3.07 13.50
CA GLN A 223 26.22 -1.86 14.13
C GLN A 223 27.70 -1.98 14.50
N ASN A 224 28.48 -1.00 14.09
CA ASN A 224 29.93 -0.97 14.37
C ASN A 224 30.27 -0.55 15.82
N ASP A 225 29.27 -0.10 16.59
CA ASP A 225 29.46 0.41 17.95
C ASP A 225 28.40 -0.11 18.92
N PRO A 226 28.69 -1.20 19.64
CA PRO A 226 27.76 -1.80 20.61
C PRO A 226 27.34 -0.84 21.74
N SER A 227 28.19 0.14 22.10
CA SER A 227 27.89 1.09 23.19
C SER A 227 26.66 1.96 22.85
N LYS A 228 26.48 2.31 21.58
CA LYS A 228 25.30 3.05 21.12
C LYS A 228 24.02 2.25 21.25
N ILE A 229 24.07 0.94 21.05
CA ILE A 229 22.91 0.07 21.23
C ILE A 229 22.47 0.08 22.69
N VAL A 230 23.40 -0.11 23.61
CA VAL A 230 23.11 -0.03 25.05
C VAL A 230 22.48 1.33 25.38
N SER A 231 23.08 2.41 24.88
CA SER A 231 22.56 3.77 25.10
C SER A 231 21.14 3.98 24.52
N ILE A 232 20.80 3.34 23.40
CA ILE A 232 19.43 3.40 22.82
C ILE A 232 18.47 2.60 23.71
N LEU A 233 18.86 1.38 24.09
CA LEU A 233 18.00 0.47 24.87
C LEU A 233 17.67 1.03 26.25
N ASP A 234 18.64 1.68 26.90
CA ASP A 234 18.46 2.30 28.22
C ASP A 234 17.55 3.54 28.17
N ARG A 235 17.45 4.18 27.00
CA ARG A 235 16.63 5.37 26.82
C ARG A 235 15.21 5.07 26.34
N ILE A 236 14.87 3.83 25.99
CA ILE A 236 13.49 3.46 25.64
C ILE A 236 12.65 3.57 26.91
N ASN A 237 11.72 4.53 26.89
CA ASN A 237 10.88 4.86 28.02
C ASN A 237 9.43 4.39 27.81
N PRO A 238 8.91 3.42 28.58
CA PRO A 238 7.54 2.96 28.44
C PRO A 238 6.49 4.02 28.78
N ASN A 239 6.87 5.07 29.51
CA ASN A 239 5.98 6.19 29.84
C ASN A 239 6.02 7.32 28.81
N ALA A 240 6.89 7.24 27.80
CA ALA A 240 6.92 8.22 26.72
C ALA A 240 5.72 8.06 25.78
N LEU A 241 5.29 9.16 25.17
CA LEU A 241 4.41 9.12 24.01
C LEU A 241 5.22 8.55 22.84
N ILE A 242 4.84 7.36 22.38
CA ILE A 242 5.52 6.69 21.26
C ILE A 242 4.76 6.94 19.96
N ILE A 243 5.44 7.58 19.01
CA ILE A 243 4.90 7.92 17.70
C ILE A 243 5.60 7.06 16.65
N GLY A 244 4.83 6.30 15.87
CA GLY A 244 5.36 5.36 14.87
C GLY A 244 5.13 5.81 13.44
N PHE A 245 6.16 5.67 12.60
CA PHE A 245 6.09 5.79 11.14
C PHE A 245 6.59 4.49 10.53
N GLY A 246 5.70 3.70 9.94
CA GLY A 246 6.04 2.40 9.34
C GLY A 246 5.48 2.29 7.92
N ARG A 247 6.26 2.69 6.91
CA ARG A 247 5.81 2.76 5.52
C ARG A 247 6.96 2.52 4.54
N ARG A 248 6.62 2.16 3.29
CA ARG A 248 7.59 2.25 2.18
C ARG A 248 8.09 3.69 2.08
N PHE A 249 9.41 3.87 2.03
CA PHE A 249 10.01 5.18 1.84
C PHE A 249 9.88 5.59 0.37
N ALA A 250 9.10 6.64 0.14
CA ALA A 250 8.97 7.37 -1.11
C ALA A 250 8.78 8.86 -0.76
N THR A 251 9.23 9.76 -1.63
CA THR A 251 9.28 11.21 -1.32
C THR A 251 7.91 11.78 -0.95
N TYR A 252 6.84 11.36 -1.66
CA TYR A 252 5.48 11.85 -1.42
C TYR A 252 4.91 11.47 -0.05
N LYS A 253 5.45 10.43 0.62
CA LYS A 253 5.05 10.04 1.98
C LYS A 253 5.64 10.93 3.06
N ARG A 254 6.56 11.82 2.69
CA ARG A 254 7.12 12.92 3.49
C ARG A 254 7.64 12.49 4.87
N ALA A 255 8.36 11.37 4.95
CA ALA A 255 9.01 10.94 6.20
C ALA A 255 9.96 12.01 6.78
N HIS A 256 10.48 12.91 5.94
CA HIS A 256 11.36 14.01 6.31
C HIS A 256 10.66 15.21 6.97
N LEU A 257 9.34 15.29 6.91
CA LEU A 257 8.59 16.48 7.37
C LEU A 257 8.88 16.81 8.85
N LEU A 258 9.03 15.79 9.68
CA LEU A 258 9.38 15.94 11.10
C LEU A 258 10.75 16.65 11.31
N PHE A 259 11.65 16.56 10.34
CA PHE A 259 13.05 17.01 10.45
C PHE A 259 13.30 18.36 9.78
N THR A 260 12.27 19.09 9.44
CA THR A 260 12.37 20.42 8.82
C THR A 260 12.82 21.49 9.83
N ASP A 261 12.54 21.27 11.11
CA ASP A 261 12.95 22.14 12.23
C ASP A 261 13.55 21.28 13.37
N LEU A 262 14.85 21.06 13.32
CA LEU A 262 15.54 20.21 14.29
C LEU A 262 15.66 20.85 15.68
N GLU A 263 15.71 22.18 15.78
CA GLU A 263 15.78 22.87 17.07
C GLU A 263 14.46 22.72 17.84
N ARG A 264 13.34 22.86 17.14
CA ARG A 264 12.01 22.63 17.71
C ARG A 264 11.83 21.16 18.09
N LEU A 265 12.26 20.23 17.23
CA LEU A 265 12.17 18.80 17.47
C LEU A 265 13.00 18.39 18.70
N GLU A 266 14.21 18.95 18.86
CA GLU A 266 15.08 18.73 20.03
C GLU A 266 14.38 19.12 21.32
N LYS A 267 13.73 20.28 21.37
CA LYS A 267 12.95 20.74 22.53
C LYS A 267 11.82 19.77 22.87
N ILE A 268 11.10 19.27 21.85
CA ILE A 268 9.98 18.33 22.03
C ILE A 268 10.45 17.00 22.60
N VAL A 269 11.49 16.38 22.00
CA VAL A 269 11.91 15.04 22.41
C VAL A 269 12.73 15.00 23.69
N ASN A 270 13.22 16.15 24.16
CA ASN A 270 13.99 16.26 25.41
C ASN A 270 13.18 16.93 26.54
N ASP A 271 11.87 17.13 26.37
CA ASP A 271 11.02 17.59 27.45
C ASP A 271 10.97 16.53 28.56
N PRO A 272 11.39 16.84 29.80
CA PRO A 272 11.43 15.86 30.89
C PRO A 272 10.04 15.53 31.46
N VAL A 273 9.06 16.43 31.26
CA VAL A 273 7.69 16.27 31.78
C VAL A 273 6.81 15.50 30.81
N HIS A 274 6.99 15.75 29.51
CA HIS A 274 6.22 15.12 28.43
C HIS A 274 7.15 14.36 27.48
N PRO A 275 7.72 13.23 27.89
CA PRO A 275 8.67 12.50 27.08
C PRO A 275 8.02 11.95 25.80
N VAL A 276 8.67 12.18 24.67
CA VAL A 276 8.22 11.72 23.34
C VAL A 276 9.34 10.92 22.67
N GLN A 277 8.97 9.81 22.04
CA GLN A 277 9.88 9.01 21.22
C GLN A 277 9.28 8.71 19.86
N PHE A 278 10.10 8.73 18.81
CA PHE A 278 9.70 8.44 17.44
C PHE A 278 10.34 7.13 16.97
N LEU A 279 9.52 6.24 16.43
CA LEU A 279 9.96 4.99 15.82
C LEU A 279 9.72 5.08 14.30
N PHE A 280 10.78 5.00 13.52
CA PHE A 280 10.74 4.95 12.07
C PHE A 280 11.10 3.57 11.58
N THR A 281 10.37 3.05 10.61
CA THR A 281 10.70 1.80 9.92
C THR A 281 10.16 1.82 8.50
N GLY A 282 10.76 1.02 7.63
CA GLY A 282 10.33 0.89 6.25
C GLY A 282 11.48 0.51 5.32
N LYS A 283 11.15 0.36 4.05
CA LYS A 283 12.10 0.04 2.97
C LYS A 283 11.88 1.00 1.82
N ALA A 284 12.94 1.35 1.11
CA ALA A 284 12.89 2.04 -0.18
C ALA A 284 13.06 1.01 -1.30
N HIS A 285 12.47 1.30 -2.46
CA HIS A 285 12.74 0.50 -3.65
C HIS A 285 14.23 0.62 -4.05
N PRO A 286 14.90 -0.44 -4.50
CA PRO A 286 16.31 -0.40 -4.89
C PRO A 286 16.65 0.67 -5.95
N ALA A 287 15.71 0.99 -6.83
CA ALA A 287 15.85 2.04 -7.84
C ALA A 287 15.42 3.44 -7.36
N ASP A 288 14.88 3.59 -6.13
CA ASP A 288 14.44 4.87 -5.57
C ASP A 288 15.54 5.50 -4.70
N GLY A 289 16.45 6.23 -5.35
CA GLY A 289 17.52 6.96 -4.66
C GLY A 289 17.01 8.01 -3.69
N GLY A 290 15.85 8.65 -3.97
CA GLY A 290 15.21 9.61 -3.08
C GLY A 290 14.74 8.96 -1.78
N GLY A 291 14.04 7.83 -1.87
CA GLY A 291 13.61 7.06 -0.71
C GLY A 291 14.78 6.53 0.12
N GLN A 292 15.84 6.06 -0.52
CA GLN A 292 17.07 5.64 0.16
C GLN A 292 17.75 6.80 0.89
N GLY A 293 17.80 7.99 0.25
CA GLY A 293 18.33 9.21 0.86
C GLY A 293 17.56 9.64 2.10
N LEU A 294 16.23 9.48 2.11
CA LEU A 294 15.40 9.74 3.30
C LEU A 294 15.75 8.81 4.46
N ILE A 295 15.92 7.51 4.21
CA ILE A 295 16.35 6.54 5.25
C ILE A 295 17.70 6.94 5.81
N LYS A 296 18.68 7.20 4.93
CA LYS A 296 20.02 7.64 5.34
C LYS A 296 19.96 8.87 6.25
N ARG A 297 19.20 9.89 5.85
CA ARG A 297 19.05 11.13 6.62
C ARG A 297 18.46 10.89 8.01
N ILE A 298 17.42 10.05 8.11
CA ILE A 298 16.78 9.72 9.40
C ILE A 298 17.78 8.98 10.32
N VAL A 299 18.53 8.03 9.76
CA VAL A 299 19.54 7.29 10.51
C VAL A 299 20.67 8.23 11.00
N GLU A 300 21.11 9.18 10.17
CA GLU A 300 22.09 10.19 10.57
C GLU A 300 21.57 11.04 11.75
N ILE A 301 20.33 11.54 11.66
CA ILE A 301 19.71 12.34 12.74
C ILE A 301 19.56 11.51 14.01
N SER A 302 19.11 10.26 13.92
CA SER A 302 18.93 9.37 15.08
C SER A 302 20.22 9.12 15.88
N ARG A 303 21.38 9.32 15.24
CA ARG A 303 22.70 9.15 15.84
C ARG A 303 23.27 10.43 16.47
N MET A 304 22.63 11.58 16.28
CA MET A 304 23.03 12.84 16.91
C MET A 304 22.80 12.76 18.42
N PRO A 305 23.70 13.32 19.25
CA PRO A 305 23.63 13.21 20.71
C PRO A 305 22.27 13.58 21.31
N GLN A 306 21.65 14.67 20.80
CA GLN A 306 20.38 15.18 21.28
C GLN A 306 19.18 14.30 20.90
N PHE A 307 19.31 13.47 19.87
CA PHE A 307 18.23 12.59 19.36
C PHE A 307 18.45 11.11 19.68
N LEU A 308 19.60 10.75 20.22
CA LEU A 308 19.96 9.37 20.53
C LEU A 308 18.95 8.74 21.51
N GLY A 309 18.31 7.65 21.11
CA GLY A 309 17.26 6.96 21.86
C GLY A 309 15.92 7.70 21.91
N LYS A 310 15.79 8.86 21.24
CA LYS A 310 14.54 9.60 21.08
C LYS A 310 13.94 9.42 19.68
N ILE A 311 14.82 9.34 18.69
CA ILE A 311 14.47 8.99 17.32
C ILE A 311 15.16 7.68 17.01
N ILE A 312 14.38 6.63 16.71
CA ILE A 312 14.91 5.28 16.56
C ILE A 312 14.48 4.76 15.19
N PHE A 313 15.43 4.30 14.38
CA PHE A 313 15.16 3.61 13.12
C PHE A 313 15.21 2.10 13.35
N LEU A 314 14.08 1.41 13.04
CA LEU A 314 13.93 -0.03 13.19
C LEU A 314 14.17 -0.69 11.83
N GLU A 315 15.17 -1.56 11.75
CA GLU A 315 15.53 -2.27 10.52
C GLU A 315 14.56 -3.43 10.21
N ASN A 316 14.62 -3.90 8.96
CA ASN A 316 13.94 -5.11 8.49
C ASN A 316 12.40 -5.08 8.65
N TYR A 317 11.77 -3.96 8.25
CA TYR A 317 10.30 -3.85 8.26
C TYR A 317 9.64 -5.03 7.55
N ASP A 318 8.89 -5.80 8.31
CA ASP A 318 8.13 -6.97 7.88
C ASP A 318 6.76 -7.02 8.58
N MET A 319 5.95 -8.02 8.29
CA MET A 319 4.62 -8.19 8.89
C MET A 319 4.66 -8.36 10.41
N ARG A 320 5.70 -8.97 10.96
CA ARG A 320 5.85 -9.18 12.41
C ARG A 320 6.10 -7.86 13.13
N LEU A 321 7.06 -7.07 12.62
CA LEU A 321 7.32 -5.73 13.14
C LEU A 321 6.12 -4.81 12.92
N SER A 322 5.48 -4.87 11.75
CA SER A 322 4.30 -4.06 11.43
C SER A 322 3.18 -4.25 12.45
N LYS A 323 2.80 -5.50 12.73
CA LYS A 323 1.76 -5.82 13.72
C LYS A 323 2.12 -5.30 15.12
N ARG A 324 3.39 -5.44 15.55
CA ARG A 324 3.87 -4.93 16.84
C ARG A 324 3.85 -3.41 16.90
N LEU A 325 4.31 -2.77 15.83
CA LEU A 325 4.37 -1.31 15.76
C LEU A 325 2.96 -0.70 15.80
N ILE A 326 2.06 -1.14 14.91
CA ILE A 326 0.70 -0.60 14.82
C ILE A 326 -0.06 -0.78 16.14
N SER A 327 0.10 -1.92 16.80
CA SER A 327 -0.59 -2.17 18.07
C SER A 327 0.05 -1.49 19.28
N GLY A 328 1.35 -1.19 19.23
CA GLY A 328 2.12 -0.75 20.40
C GLY A 328 2.44 0.73 20.45
N VAL A 329 2.34 1.49 19.34
CA VAL A 329 2.52 2.94 19.35
C VAL A 329 1.27 3.66 19.86
N ASP A 330 1.43 4.86 20.39
CA ASP A 330 0.31 5.69 20.84
C ASP A 330 -0.28 6.49 19.67
N ILE A 331 0.59 6.93 18.75
CA ILE A 331 0.21 7.69 17.55
C ILE A 331 0.83 7.05 16.32
N TRP A 332 0.02 6.88 15.27
CA TRP A 332 0.48 6.49 13.95
C TRP A 332 0.67 7.74 13.08
N LEU A 333 1.93 8.01 12.71
CA LEU A 333 2.29 9.17 11.90
C LEU A 333 2.05 8.88 10.41
N ASN A 334 1.11 9.60 9.80
CA ASN A 334 0.71 9.45 8.41
C ASN A 334 0.70 10.81 7.71
N THR A 335 1.73 11.10 6.90
CA THR A 335 2.00 12.44 6.35
C THR A 335 2.11 12.49 4.82
N PRO A 336 1.33 11.73 4.04
CA PRO A 336 1.48 11.75 2.58
C PRO A 336 1.05 13.10 1.97
N THR A 337 1.60 13.42 0.80
CA THR A 337 1.14 14.55 0.00
C THR A 337 -0.20 14.18 -0.64
N ARG A 338 -1.24 14.98 -0.41
CA ARG A 338 -2.54 14.83 -1.09
C ARG A 338 -2.35 15.27 -2.57
N PRO A 339 -2.93 14.58 -3.57
CA PRO A 339 -3.78 13.37 -3.46
C PRO A 339 -3.01 12.06 -3.72
N LEU A 340 -1.69 12.01 -3.56
CA LEU A 340 -0.83 10.90 -4.01
C LEU A 340 -0.98 9.60 -3.22
N GLU A 341 -1.56 9.61 -2.03
CA GLU A 341 -1.92 8.40 -1.28
C GLU A 341 -3.35 7.98 -1.64
N ALA A 342 -3.47 6.92 -2.40
CA ALA A 342 -4.76 6.46 -2.94
C ALA A 342 -5.71 5.93 -1.86
N SER A 343 -5.18 5.17 -0.90
CA SER A 343 -5.92 4.65 0.24
C SER A 343 -4.96 4.28 1.37
N GLY A 344 -4.99 5.06 2.44
CA GLY A 344 -4.12 4.85 3.61
C GLY A 344 -4.74 3.87 4.61
N THR A 345 -4.76 2.56 4.31
CA THR A 345 -5.38 1.54 5.18
C THR A 345 -4.68 1.34 6.53
N SER A 346 -3.49 1.87 6.73
CA SER A 346 -2.77 1.86 8.01
C SER A 346 -2.98 3.14 8.84
N GLY A 347 -3.65 4.12 8.29
CA GLY A 347 -3.89 5.41 8.95
C GLY A 347 -5.30 5.59 9.45
#